data_ae3a18c397163eb26459787bf16daa1b
#
_entry.id   ae3a18c397163eb26459787bf16daa1b
#
_cell.length_a   1.000
_cell.length_b   1.000
_cell.length_c   1.000
_cell.angle_alpha   90.00
_cell.angle_beta   90.00
_cell.angle_gamma   90.00
#
_symmetry.space_group_name_H-M   'P 1'
#
loop_
_entity.id
_entity.type
_entity.pdbx_description
1 polymer ?
#
loop_
_entity_poly.entity_id
_entity_poly.type
_entity_poly.pdbx_seq_one_letter_code
_entity_poly.pdbx_strand_id
1 'polypeptide(L)'
;MPYTSKRLALVMTLALNAASISMAVARGDMEPPSDSEQGHPVPASAFYFVDYATTHNGRSVARILDNAVDALWESDVLSDDDRERIAHDYHYFSNLAPERIGAVLEQLAGSQNANLGSATQNSLAPLNASLLSVMREGNGDAPGRFWFQGLGSGASMGGQHGSAGLQQRTRGLVLGADWAVDHAWRVGVMGAKSTSDLSAKRFKAGLDSWHLGAYAVREDGPLALRLAAIHSSHAGQNKRSVDFDFIDHREQLKGKYTAQSQTLFSELGYRVDHGSFTVEPFAGVGYQRYHRERFKEKGGMSALNVGEQTQQNLSTTLGLRMSSLYTLDNQMSLKPHVSASWKHLYGDVGSSVRQSSAWVDKDAFNSDFTIQGTALNRDSLALQAGLGLAVSATQSVGLTYTGDVGGRSTSQAVMGQWTLTF
;
A
#
# COMPACT_ATOMS: atom_id res chain seq x y z
N MET A 1 41.36 5.54 -6.78
CA MET A 1 40.81 4.42 -7.55
C MET A 1 39.31 4.61 -7.77
N PRO A 2 38.83 5.43 -8.68
CA PRO A 2 37.40 5.65 -8.90
C PRO A 2 36.88 4.97 -10.19
N TYR A 3 37.63 4.01 -10.75
CA TYR A 3 37.28 3.41 -12.06
C TYR A 3 36.40 2.16 -11.96
N THR A 4 36.34 1.48 -10.82
CA THR A 4 35.64 0.19 -10.65
C THR A 4 34.12 0.34 -10.42
N SER A 5 33.69 1.44 -9.83
CA SER A 5 32.27 1.63 -9.46
C SER A 5 31.35 1.92 -10.66
N LYS A 6 31.88 2.62 -11.66
CA LYS A 6 31.14 2.86 -12.93
C LYS A 6 30.97 1.60 -13.77
N ARG A 7 31.84 0.61 -13.59
CA ARG A 7 31.88 -0.61 -14.41
C ARG A 7 30.79 -1.61 -14.05
N LEU A 8 30.44 -1.74 -12.78
CA LEU A 8 29.42 -2.69 -12.34
C LEU A 8 27.99 -2.22 -12.65
N ALA A 9 27.72 -0.92 -12.42
CA ALA A 9 26.51 -0.33 -12.94
C ALA A 9 26.46 -0.47 -14.47
N LEU A 10 27.61 -0.41 -15.15
CA LEU A 10 27.75 -0.57 -16.58
C LEU A 10 27.43 -2.02 -17.01
N VAL A 11 27.82 -3.08 -16.24
CA VAL A 11 27.49 -4.48 -16.58
C VAL A 11 26.03 -4.79 -16.36
N MET A 12 25.44 -4.36 -15.25
CA MET A 12 23.99 -4.47 -15.07
C MET A 12 23.21 -3.63 -16.09
N THR A 13 23.76 -2.50 -16.50
CA THR A 13 23.19 -1.61 -17.52
C THR A 13 23.50 -2.12 -18.93
N LEU A 14 24.66 -2.69 -19.19
CA LEU A 14 25.00 -3.32 -20.47
C LEU A 14 24.24 -4.63 -20.66
N ALA A 15 24.09 -5.47 -19.66
CA ALA A 15 23.21 -6.65 -19.73
C ALA A 15 21.77 -6.28 -20.05
N LEU A 16 21.27 -5.16 -19.50
CA LEU A 16 19.93 -4.66 -19.78
C LEU A 16 19.85 -3.83 -21.09
N ASN A 17 20.91 -3.16 -21.52
CA ASN A 17 20.93 -2.32 -22.74
C ASN A 17 21.52 -3.02 -23.98
N ALA A 18 22.35 -4.02 -23.85
CA ALA A 18 22.95 -4.70 -24.99
C ALA A 18 21.95 -5.59 -25.71
N ALA A 19 20.94 -6.12 -25.04
CA ALA A 19 19.78 -6.70 -25.69
C ALA A 19 19.06 -5.70 -26.62
N SER A 20 19.06 -4.40 -26.28
CA SER A 20 18.52 -3.32 -27.11
C SER A 20 19.40 -3.04 -28.35
N ILE A 21 20.71 -3.13 -28.20
CA ILE A 21 21.69 -2.88 -29.29
C ILE A 21 21.68 -4.05 -30.28
N SER A 22 21.60 -5.30 -29.81
CA SER A 22 21.54 -6.49 -30.68
C SER A 22 20.35 -6.47 -31.62
N MET A 23 19.19 -5.96 -31.18
CA MET A 23 18.01 -5.88 -32.04
C MET A 23 18.03 -4.64 -32.97
N ALA A 24 18.73 -3.57 -32.64
CA ALA A 24 18.93 -2.45 -33.57
C ALA A 24 19.77 -2.91 -34.75
N VAL A 25 20.80 -3.73 -34.54
CA VAL A 25 21.59 -4.37 -35.62
C VAL A 25 20.75 -5.34 -36.44
N ALA A 26 19.92 -6.16 -35.79
CA ALA A 26 19.02 -7.10 -36.47
C ALA A 26 17.92 -6.41 -37.30
N ARG A 27 17.58 -5.16 -37.03
CA ARG A 27 16.66 -4.33 -37.80
C ARG A 27 17.31 -3.56 -38.96
N GLY A 28 18.62 -3.67 -39.13
CA GLY A 28 19.35 -2.96 -40.19
C GLY A 28 19.62 -1.48 -39.90
N ASP A 29 19.45 -1.03 -38.67
CA ASP A 29 19.69 0.35 -38.26
C ASP A 29 21.17 0.65 -38.00
N MET A 30 22.03 -0.38 -38.00
CA MET A 30 23.50 -0.31 -37.94
C MET A 30 24.17 -1.39 -38.80
N GLU A 31 25.29 -1.09 -39.47
CA GLU A 31 26.08 -2.10 -40.19
C GLU A 31 26.73 -3.09 -39.20
N PRO A 32 26.61 -4.41 -39.45
CA PRO A 32 27.27 -5.39 -38.61
C PRO A 32 28.80 -5.37 -38.81
N PRO A 33 29.61 -5.58 -37.77
CA PRO A 33 31.03 -5.82 -37.93
C PRO A 33 31.27 -7.13 -38.70
N SER A 34 32.22 -7.14 -39.62
CA SER A 34 32.50 -8.22 -40.57
C SER A 34 33.10 -9.44 -39.88
N ASP A 35 32.46 -10.61 -40.15
CA ASP A 35 32.92 -12.00 -40.05
C ASP A 35 33.77 -12.47 -38.87
N SER A 36 33.14 -13.29 -38.01
CA SER A 36 33.71 -14.60 -37.61
C SER A 36 32.62 -15.54 -37.11
N GLU A 37 32.27 -16.54 -37.92
CA GLU A 37 31.51 -17.74 -37.52
C GLU A 37 32.34 -18.57 -36.51
N GLN A 38 32.26 -18.28 -35.25
CA GLN A 38 32.59 -19.21 -34.18
C GLN A 38 31.67 -18.87 -32.98
N GLY A 39 30.70 -19.74 -32.70
CA GLY A 39 29.90 -19.68 -31.48
C GLY A 39 30.85 -19.64 -30.28
N HIS A 40 30.91 -18.51 -29.59
CA HIS A 40 31.75 -18.36 -28.43
C HIS A 40 31.20 -19.22 -27.26
N PRO A 41 32.00 -20.10 -26.67
CA PRO A 41 31.55 -20.93 -25.55
C PRO A 41 31.18 -20.04 -24.37
N VAL A 42 30.00 -20.23 -23.81
CA VAL A 42 29.66 -19.70 -22.49
C VAL A 42 30.71 -20.22 -21.50
N PRO A 43 31.30 -19.38 -20.65
CA PRO A 43 32.31 -19.84 -19.69
C PRO A 43 31.81 -21.03 -18.89
N ALA A 44 32.57 -22.11 -18.76
CA ALA A 44 32.17 -23.37 -18.13
C ALA A 44 31.87 -23.28 -16.61
N SER A 45 32.00 -22.10 -16.02
CA SER A 45 31.53 -21.75 -14.66
C SER A 45 30.53 -20.62 -14.73
N ALA A 46 29.37 -20.90 -15.33
CA ALA A 46 28.31 -19.89 -15.42
C ALA A 46 27.82 -19.53 -14.01
N PHE A 47 28.11 -18.29 -13.59
CA PHE A 47 27.53 -17.70 -12.40
C PHE A 47 26.10 -17.29 -12.75
N TYR A 48 25.11 -17.84 -12.04
CA TYR A 48 23.71 -17.45 -12.17
C TYR A 48 23.27 -16.69 -10.94
N PHE A 49 22.71 -15.50 -11.12
CA PHE A 49 22.15 -14.68 -10.05
C PHE A 49 21.02 -15.39 -9.29
N VAL A 50 20.28 -16.26 -9.96
CA VAL A 50 19.17 -17.02 -9.37
C VAL A 50 19.63 -17.93 -8.22
N ASP A 51 20.87 -18.44 -8.25
CA ASP A 51 21.45 -19.31 -7.21
C ASP A 51 21.70 -18.55 -5.90
N TYR A 52 21.82 -17.24 -5.97
CA TYR A 52 22.08 -16.35 -4.82
C TYR A 52 20.82 -15.63 -4.32
N ALA A 53 19.70 -15.84 -4.99
CA ALA A 53 18.45 -15.19 -4.63
C ALA A 53 17.76 -15.90 -3.47
N THR A 54 17.71 -15.28 -2.31
CA THR A 54 17.14 -15.86 -1.08
C THR A 54 15.62 -15.68 -0.96
N THR A 55 15.02 -14.77 -1.73
CA THR A 55 13.60 -14.43 -1.64
C THR A 55 12.89 -14.64 -2.97
N HIS A 56 11.55 -14.65 -2.93
CA HIS A 56 10.73 -14.74 -4.14
C HIS A 56 10.99 -13.56 -5.10
N ASN A 57 11.00 -12.34 -4.56
CA ASN A 57 11.18 -11.13 -5.37
C ASN A 57 12.61 -11.05 -5.95
N GLY A 58 13.62 -11.40 -5.14
CA GLY A 58 14.99 -11.49 -5.58
C GLY A 58 15.17 -12.48 -6.73
N ARG A 59 14.53 -13.67 -6.66
CA ARG A 59 14.55 -14.65 -7.76
C ARG A 59 13.89 -14.14 -9.04
N SER A 60 12.83 -13.35 -8.91
CA SER A 60 12.16 -12.77 -10.08
C SER A 60 13.08 -11.82 -10.86
N VAL A 61 13.86 -11.01 -10.16
CA VAL A 61 14.88 -10.13 -10.77
C VAL A 61 16.07 -10.92 -11.28
N ALA A 62 16.56 -11.87 -10.48
CA ALA A 62 17.72 -12.69 -10.84
C ALA A 62 17.54 -13.39 -12.20
N ARG A 63 16.36 -13.99 -12.43
CA ARG A 63 16.04 -14.62 -13.72
C ARG A 63 16.09 -13.66 -14.90
N ILE A 64 15.67 -12.39 -14.70
CA ILE A 64 15.76 -11.39 -15.77
C ILE A 64 17.20 -11.02 -16.04
N LEU A 65 18.03 -10.90 -14.99
CA LEU A 65 19.45 -10.62 -15.14
C LEU A 65 20.17 -11.79 -15.84
N ASP A 66 19.90 -13.03 -15.43
CA ASP A 66 20.48 -14.23 -16.06
C ASP A 66 20.09 -14.29 -17.54
N ASN A 67 18.80 -14.16 -17.88
CA ASN A 67 18.33 -14.15 -19.26
C ASN A 67 18.94 -13.00 -20.09
N ALA A 68 19.15 -11.83 -19.48
CA ALA A 68 19.74 -10.68 -20.18
C ALA A 68 21.23 -10.94 -20.48
N VAL A 69 21.92 -11.61 -19.57
CA VAL A 69 23.32 -12.00 -19.76
C VAL A 69 23.44 -13.06 -20.84
N ASP A 70 22.60 -14.10 -20.79
CA ASP A 70 22.61 -15.15 -21.81
C ASP A 70 22.36 -14.55 -23.20
N ALA A 71 21.34 -13.70 -23.34
CA ALA A 71 21.05 -13.00 -24.58
C ALA A 71 22.21 -12.09 -25.06
N LEU A 72 22.96 -11.52 -24.13
CA LEU A 72 24.14 -10.72 -24.43
C LEU A 72 25.30 -11.56 -24.94
N TRP A 73 25.56 -12.73 -24.32
CA TRP A 73 26.60 -13.65 -24.75
C TRP A 73 26.31 -14.28 -26.13
N GLU A 74 25.04 -14.54 -26.44
CA GLU A 74 24.60 -15.07 -27.73
C GLU A 74 24.59 -14.01 -28.83
N SER A 75 24.75 -12.72 -28.50
CA SER A 75 24.71 -11.64 -29.47
C SER A 75 26.08 -11.42 -30.14
N ASP A 76 26.03 -11.11 -31.44
CA ASP A 76 27.24 -10.74 -32.22
C ASP A 76 27.71 -9.30 -32.00
N VAL A 77 27.08 -8.58 -31.08
CA VAL A 77 27.33 -7.13 -30.81
C VAL A 77 28.54 -6.91 -29.92
N LEU A 78 28.97 -7.90 -29.11
CA LEU A 78 30.07 -7.78 -28.18
C LEU A 78 31.42 -7.99 -28.92
N SER A 79 32.32 -7.02 -28.79
CA SER A 79 33.74 -7.21 -29.13
C SER A 79 34.40 -8.20 -28.14
N ASP A 80 35.51 -8.80 -28.53
CA ASP A 80 36.28 -9.70 -27.64
C ASP A 80 36.70 -8.99 -26.37
N ASP A 81 37.09 -7.70 -26.46
CA ASP A 81 37.42 -6.87 -25.30
C ASP A 81 36.21 -6.64 -24.34
N ASP A 82 35.00 -6.55 -24.88
CA ASP A 82 33.77 -6.45 -24.08
C ASP A 82 33.45 -7.77 -23.39
N ARG A 83 33.66 -8.90 -24.09
CA ARG A 83 33.49 -10.24 -23.53
C ARG A 83 34.46 -10.50 -22.37
N GLU A 84 35.76 -10.16 -22.54
CA GLU A 84 36.75 -10.27 -21.46
C GLU A 84 36.40 -9.40 -20.25
N ARG A 85 35.92 -8.17 -20.48
CA ARG A 85 35.50 -7.27 -19.39
C ARG A 85 34.28 -7.84 -18.63
N ILE A 86 33.28 -8.35 -19.34
CA ILE A 86 32.12 -8.97 -18.73
C ILE A 86 32.52 -10.23 -17.95
N ALA A 87 33.37 -11.08 -18.50
CA ALA A 87 33.90 -12.26 -17.80
C ALA A 87 34.66 -11.89 -16.53
N HIS A 88 35.49 -10.85 -16.57
CA HIS A 88 36.20 -10.34 -15.39
C HIS A 88 35.23 -9.82 -14.32
N ASP A 89 34.20 -9.08 -14.69
CA ASP A 89 33.22 -8.56 -13.75
C ASP A 89 32.34 -9.69 -13.18
N TYR A 90 32.01 -10.70 -13.99
CA TYR A 90 31.37 -11.95 -13.51
C TYR A 90 32.23 -12.68 -12.46
N HIS A 91 33.52 -12.81 -12.70
CA HIS A 91 34.42 -13.38 -11.74
C HIS A 91 34.50 -12.59 -10.42
N TYR A 92 34.38 -11.26 -10.51
CA TYR A 92 34.28 -10.41 -9.31
C TYR A 92 32.98 -10.70 -8.53
N PHE A 93 31.83 -10.82 -9.22
CA PHE A 93 30.56 -11.16 -8.57
C PHE A 93 30.57 -12.54 -7.93
N SER A 94 31.12 -13.55 -8.60
CA SER A 94 31.17 -14.91 -8.09
C SER A 94 32.00 -15.04 -6.80
N ASN A 95 32.87 -14.08 -6.52
CA ASN A 95 33.68 -14.02 -5.30
C ASN A 95 33.04 -13.18 -4.17
N LEU A 96 31.87 -12.55 -4.42
CA LEU A 96 31.14 -11.86 -3.36
C LEU A 96 30.41 -12.88 -2.46
N ALA A 97 30.26 -12.52 -1.20
CA ALA A 97 29.44 -13.30 -0.28
C ALA A 97 27.99 -13.40 -0.81
N PRO A 98 27.36 -14.59 -0.79
CA PRO A 98 26.01 -14.84 -1.30
C PRO A 98 24.96 -13.84 -0.75
N GLU A 99 25.10 -13.47 0.52
CA GLU A 99 24.18 -12.51 1.18
C GLU A 99 24.26 -11.10 0.57
N ARG A 100 25.43 -10.71 0.05
CA ARG A 100 25.59 -9.42 -0.64
C ARG A 100 24.89 -9.42 -1.98
N ILE A 101 25.03 -10.49 -2.75
CA ILE A 101 24.33 -10.64 -4.03
C ILE A 101 22.82 -10.67 -3.80
N GLY A 102 22.34 -11.46 -2.84
CA GLY A 102 20.92 -11.45 -2.45
C GLY A 102 20.42 -10.08 -2.06
N ALA A 103 21.20 -9.30 -1.31
CA ALA A 103 20.82 -7.93 -0.93
C ALA A 103 20.77 -6.95 -2.11
N VAL A 104 21.59 -7.14 -3.15
CA VAL A 104 21.50 -6.37 -4.41
C VAL A 104 20.22 -6.70 -5.14
N LEU A 105 19.91 -7.98 -5.31
CA LEU A 105 18.70 -8.45 -5.99
C LEU A 105 17.44 -7.89 -5.34
N GLU A 106 17.39 -7.87 -3.99
CA GLU A 106 16.27 -7.27 -3.24
C GLU A 106 16.14 -5.75 -3.49
N GLN A 107 17.24 -5.05 -3.60
CA GLN A 107 17.20 -3.61 -3.88
C GLN A 107 16.74 -3.33 -5.32
N LEU A 108 17.17 -4.14 -6.27
CA LEU A 108 16.76 -4.04 -7.67
C LEU A 108 15.29 -4.42 -7.87
N ALA A 109 14.79 -5.37 -7.09
CA ALA A 109 13.41 -5.81 -7.16
C ALA A 109 12.37 -4.70 -6.90
N GLY A 110 12.74 -3.67 -6.13
CA GLY A 110 11.81 -2.58 -5.81
C GLY A 110 10.53 -3.07 -5.12
N SER A 111 10.65 -4.10 -4.26
CA SER A 111 9.53 -4.87 -3.66
C SER A 111 8.49 -4.00 -2.96
N GLN A 112 8.90 -2.82 -2.43
CA GLN A 112 7.99 -1.89 -1.76
C GLN A 112 6.94 -1.28 -2.69
N ASN A 113 7.14 -1.28 -4.01
CA ASN A 113 6.13 -0.80 -4.96
C ASN A 113 4.86 -1.67 -4.95
N ALA A 114 4.97 -2.95 -4.59
CA ALA A 114 3.81 -3.82 -4.40
C ALA A 114 3.03 -3.48 -3.11
N ASN A 115 3.69 -2.95 -2.08
CA ASN A 115 3.04 -2.61 -0.81
C ASN A 115 2.18 -1.35 -0.86
N LEU A 116 2.32 -0.52 -1.90
CA LEU A 116 1.57 0.74 -2.02
C LEU A 116 0.05 0.52 -1.98
N GLY A 117 -0.45 -0.57 -2.60
CA GLY A 117 -1.87 -0.92 -2.58
C GLY A 117 -2.37 -1.26 -1.18
N SER A 118 -1.74 -2.23 -0.52
CA SER A 118 -2.12 -2.64 0.84
C SER A 118 -2.00 -1.49 1.84
N ALA A 119 -0.96 -0.66 1.73
CA ALA A 119 -0.78 0.50 2.59
C ALA A 119 -1.88 1.57 2.35
N THR A 120 -2.26 1.83 1.09
CA THR A 120 -3.37 2.75 0.80
C THR A 120 -4.69 2.23 1.37
N GLN A 121 -4.99 0.95 1.22
CA GLN A 121 -6.21 0.36 1.79
C GLN A 121 -6.21 0.43 3.33
N ASN A 122 -5.08 0.18 3.97
CA ASN A 122 -4.96 0.33 5.43
C ASN A 122 -5.15 1.80 5.88
N SER A 123 -4.75 2.79 5.07
CA SER A 123 -4.96 4.21 5.39
C SER A 123 -6.43 4.64 5.43
N LEU A 124 -7.32 3.88 4.78
CA LEU A 124 -8.76 4.15 4.77
C LEU A 124 -9.49 3.60 6.01
N ALA A 125 -8.89 2.66 6.75
CA ALA A 125 -9.53 2.06 7.91
C ALA A 125 -9.93 3.10 8.99
N PRO A 126 -9.08 4.07 9.38
CA PRO A 126 -9.46 5.12 10.32
C PRO A 126 -10.61 6.01 9.81
N LEU A 127 -10.65 6.31 8.50
CA LEU A 127 -11.74 7.07 7.88
C LEU A 127 -13.07 6.32 7.95
N ASN A 128 -13.08 5.03 7.65
CA ASN A 128 -14.28 4.18 7.75
C ASN A 128 -14.77 4.10 9.20
N ALA A 129 -13.86 3.92 10.17
CA ALA A 129 -14.17 3.92 11.59
C ALA A 129 -14.72 5.28 12.05
N SER A 130 -14.16 6.37 11.54
CA SER A 130 -14.61 7.74 11.77
C SER A 130 -16.07 7.93 11.32
N LEU A 131 -16.41 7.56 10.10
CA LEU A 131 -17.78 7.67 9.60
C LEU A 131 -18.74 6.76 10.38
N LEU A 132 -18.36 5.52 10.68
CA LEU A 132 -19.17 4.63 11.51
C LEU A 132 -19.41 5.21 12.91
N SER A 133 -18.46 5.91 13.52
CA SER A 133 -18.65 6.51 14.84
C SER A 133 -19.77 7.57 14.83
N VAL A 134 -19.81 8.41 13.78
CA VAL A 134 -20.88 9.40 13.57
C VAL A 134 -22.23 8.73 13.37
N MET A 135 -22.29 7.69 12.54
CA MET A 135 -23.54 6.96 12.24
C MET A 135 -24.09 6.23 13.48
N ARG A 136 -23.27 5.98 14.49
CA ARG A 136 -23.62 5.27 15.74
C ARG A 136 -24.06 6.20 16.88
N GLU A 137 -23.94 7.51 16.71
CA GLU A 137 -24.37 8.47 17.75
C GLU A 137 -25.87 8.50 18.00
N GLY A 138 -26.63 7.91 17.09
CA GLY A 138 -28.09 7.83 17.16
C GLY A 138 -28.79 8.98 16.45
N ASN A 139 -30.07 8.76 16.23
CA ASN A 139 -30.92 9.67 15.48
C ASN A 139 -31.53 10.77 16.36
N GLY A 140 -31.06 11.29 17.34
CA GLY A 140 -31.69 12.32 18.16
C GLY A 140 -32.78 13.11 17.44
N ASP A 141 -33.66 13.80 18.15
CA ASP A 141 -34.83 14.52 17.59
C ASP A 141 -34.44 15.73 16.71
N ALA A 142 -33.18 16.08 16.58
CA ALA A 142 -32.73 17.21 15.81
C ALA A 142 -32.89 16.97 14.30
N PRO A 143 -33.47 17.94 13.55
CA PRO A 143 -33.69 17.81 12.11
C PRO A 143 -32.41 17.75 11.31
N GLY A 144 -31.34 18.39 11.77
CA GLY A 144 -30.04 18.40 11.11
C GLY A 144 -28.87 18.32 12.08
N ARG A 145 -27.76 17.81 11.58
CA ARG A 145 -26.51 17.70 12.32
C ARG A 145 -25.34 18.04 11.42
N PHE A 146 -24.44 18.87 11.92
CA PHE A 146 -23.13 19.13 11.33
C PHE A 146 -22.08 18.53 12.26
N TRP A 147 -21.06 17.91 11.69
CA TRP A 147 -20.00 17.27 12.47
C TRP A 147 -18.63 17.46 11.83
N PHE A 148 -17.62 17.45 12.67
CA PHE A 148 -16.22 17.57 12.30
C PHE A 148 -15.39 16.58 13.13
N GLN A 149 -14.41 15.94 12.48
CA GLN A 149 -13.49 15.02 13.15
C GLN A 149 -12.05 15.24 12.69
N GLY A 150 -11.13 15.20 13.67
CA GLY A 150 -9.70 15.05 13.44
C GLY A 150 -9.29 13.61 13.72
N LEU A 151 -8.50 13.02 12.83
CA LEU A 151 -8.00 11.66 12.99
C LEU A 151 -6.49 11.58 12.83
N GLY A 152 -5.87 10.70 13.63
CA GLY A 152 -4.46 10.33 13.55
C GLY A 152 -4.31 8.83 13.75
N SER A 153 -3.50 8.19 12.93
CA SER A 153 -3.22 6.75 13.06
C SER A 153 -1.79 6.39 12.75
N GLY A 154 -1.35 5.30 13.38
CA GLY A 154 -0.10 4.61 13.09
C GLY A 154 -0.36 3.15 12.79
N ALA A 155 0.31 2.61 11.78
CA ALA A 155 0.22 1.20 11.43
C ALA A 155 1.60 0.63 11.10
N SER A 156 1.75 -0.68 11.31
CA SER A 156 2.93 -1.43 10.89
C SER A 156 2.50 -2.65 10.09
N MET A 157 3.21 -2.95 9.01
CA MET A 157 3.03 -4.15 8.20
C MET A 157 4.33 -4.95 8.23
N GLY A 158 4.24 -6.26 8.47
CA GLY A 158 5.39 -7.16 8.46
C GLY A 158 6.02 -7.31 7.08
N GLY A 159 7.29 -7.67 7.02
CA GLY A 159 7.96 -7.98 5.76
C GLY A 159 7.59 -9.37 5.24
N GLN A 160 7.45 -9.50 3.92
CA GLN A 160 7.19 -10.76 3.22
C GLN A 160 7.86 -10.78 1.83
N HIS A 161 8.19 -11.95 1.32
CA HIS A 161 8.67 -12.19 -0.05
C HIS A 161 9.95 -11.42 -0.45
N GLY A 162 10.70 -10.87 0.51
CA GLY A 162 11.85 -9.98 0.30
C GLY A 162 11.51 -8.49 0.46
N SER A 163 10.24 -8.17 0.65
CA SER A 163 9.82 -6.82 1.01
C SER A 163 10.05 -6.58 2.51
N ALA A 164 10.77 -5.53 2.85
CA ALA A 164 10.98 -5.13 4.25
C ALA A 164 9.65 -4.65 4.87
N GLY A 165 9.55 -4.78 6.19
CA GLY A 165 8.40 -4.26 6.93
C GLY A 165 8.19 -2.77 6.69
N LEU A 166 6.94 -2.34 6.66
CA LEU A 166 6.50 -0.98 6.36
C LEU A 166 5.82 -0.35 7.57
N GLN A 167 6.23 0.85 7.92
CA GLN A 167 5.54 1.71 8.89
C GLN A 167 4.74 2.77 8.17
N GLN A 168 3.56 3.06 8.67
CA GLN A 168 2.64 4.05 8.13
C GLN A 168 2.13 4.97 9.23
N ARG A 169 2.01 6.26 8.91
CA ARG A 169 1.33 7.27 9.72
C ARG A 169 0.34 8.01 8.86
N THR A 170 -0.90 8.10 9.31
CA THR A 170 -1.96 8.83 8.60
C THR A 170 -2.56 9.86 9.52
N ARG A 171 -2.85 11.03 9.00
CA ARG A 171 -3.57 12.11 9.66
C ARG A 171 -4.59 12.70 8.70
N GLY A 172 -5.72 13.12 9.22
CA GLY A 172 -6.79 13.63 8.38
C GLY A 172 -7.81 14.46 9.15
N LEU A 173 -8.57 15.18 8.35
CA LEU A 173 -9.73 15.94 8.79
C LEU A 173 -10.94 15.46 8.00
N VAL A 174 -12.05 15.28 8.67
CA VAL A 174 -13.31 14.82 8.12
C VAL A 174 -14.39 15.80 8.57
N LEU A 175 -15.27 16.16 7.66
CA LEU A 175 -16.44 16.98 7.97
C LEU A 175 -17.66 16.41 7.24
N GLY A 176 -18.82 16.60 7.80
CA GLY A 176 -20.05 16.16 7.19
C GLY A 176 -21.27 16.79 7.81
N ALA A 177 -22.38 16.54 7.15
CA ALA A 177 -23.70 16.94 7.61
C ALA A 177 -24.72 15.85 7.28
N ASP A 178 -25.74 15.73 8.12
CA ASP A 178 -26.82 14.80 7.91
C ASP A 178 -28.15 15.40 8.37
N TRP A 179 -29.23 14.87 7.81
CA TRP A 179 -30.60 15.33 8.02
C TRP A 179 -31.51 14.15 8.28
N ALA A 180 -32.45 14.33 9.19
CA ALA A 180 -33.58 13.42 9.36
C ALA A 180 -34.49 13.54 8.12
N VAL A 181 -34.77 12.41 7.48
CA VAL A 181 -35.75 12.32 6.38
C VAL A 181 -37.16 12.04 6.96
N ASP A 182 -37.19 11.17 7.94
CA ASP A 182 -38.37 10.83 8.75
C ASP A 182 -37.92 10.40 10.15
N HIS A 183 -38.84 9.83 10.93
CA HIS A 183 -38.58 9.39 12.30
C HIS A 183 -37.57 8.21 12.40
N ALA A 184 -37.36 7.50 11.31
CA ALA A 184 -36.46 6.33 11.28
C ALA A 184 -35.19 6.57 10.47
N TRP A 185 -35.26 7.37 9.41
CA TRP A 185 -34.16 7.57 8.46
C TRP A 185 -33.44 8.89 8.62
N ARG A 186 -32.13 8.82 8.62
CA ARG A 186 -31.22 9.96 8.49
C ARG A 186 -30.26 9.71 7.33
N VAL A 187 -30.04 10.72 6.49
CA VAL A 187 -29.11 10.66 5.37
C VAL A 187 -28.07 11.76 5.50
N GLY A 188 -26.85 11.50 5.06
CA GLY A 188 -25.77 12.46 5.18
C GLY A 188 -24.73 12.33 4.09
N VAL A 189 -23.87 13.36 4.04
CA VAL A 189 -22.72 13.45 3.15
C VAL A 189 -21.47 13.80 3.97
N MET A 190 -20.32 13.39 3.45
CA MET A 190 -19.04 13.73 4.08
C MET A 190 -17.99 14.09 3.04
N GLY A 191 -17.06 14.95 3.45
CA GLY A 191 -15.82 15.22 2.76
C GLY A 191 -14.63 15.06 3.72
N ALA A 192 -13.50 14.58 3.21
CA ALA A 192 -12.30 14.45 4.03
C ALA A 192 -11.03 14.70 3.21
N LYS A 193 -9.98 15.12 3.92
CA LYS A 193 -8.61 15.15 3.42
C LYS A 193 -7.70 14.40 4.38
N SER A 194 -6.85 13.53 3.84
CA SER A 194 -5.84 12.84 4.63
C SER A 194 -4.48 12.86 3.95
N THR A 195 -3.43 12.77 4.78
CA THR A 195 -2.06 12.54 4.33
C THR A 195 -1.50 11.32 5.02
N SER A 196 -0.77 10.49 4.29
CA SER A 196 -0.09 9.31 4.83
C SER A 196 1.38 9.33 4.48
N ASP A 197 2.21 9.09 5.48
CA ASP A 197 3.64 8.90 5.34
C ASP A 197 3.97 7.41 5.51
N LEU A 198 4.66 6.85 4.56
CA LEU A 198 5.09 5.45 4.52
C LEU A 198 6.60 5.38 4.62
N SER A 199 7.14 4.48 5.44
CA SER A 199 8.58 4.29 5.59
C SER A 199 8.96 2.82 5.76
N ALA A 200 9.97 2.39 5.00
CA ALA A 200 10.61 1.08 5.12
C ALA A 200 12.11 1.24 4.87
N LYS A 201 12.86 0.13 5.00
CA LYS A 201 14.29 0.13 4.68
C LYS A 201 14.51 0.60 3.24
N ARG A 202 15.29 1.67 3.03
CA ARG A 202 15.58 2.28 1.71
C ARG A 202 14.37 2.75 0.90
N PHE A 203 13.21 2.95 1.56
CA PHE A 203 11.97 3.35 0.91
C PHE A 203 11.18 4.35 1.76
N LYS A 204 10.67 5.39 1.10
CA LYS A 204 9.72 6.34 1.66
C LYS A 204 8.64 6.61 0.62
N ALA A 205 7.40 6.79 1.06
CA ALA A 205 6.35 7.26 0.19
C ALA A 205 5.42 8.21 0.95
N GLY A 206 4.81 9.12 0.21
CA GLY A 206 3.76 10.01 0.71
C GLY A 206 2.51 9.83 -0.12
N LEU A 207 1.36 9.98 0.51
CA LEU A 207 0.05 9.86 -0.11
C LEU A 207 -0.83 11.01 0.36
N ASP A 208 -1.26 11.86 -0.56
CA ASP A 208 -2.26 12.89 -0.35
C ASP A 208 -3.60 12.41 -0.91
N SER A 209 -4.65 12.43 -0.08
CA SER A 209 -5.93 11.83 -0.42
C SER A 209 -7.09 12.77 -0.14
N TRP A 210 -8.04 12.80 -1.08
CA TRP A 210 -9.35 13.42 -0.94
C TRP A 210 -10.42 12.34 -0.93
N HIS A 211 -11.43 12.53 -0.09
CA HIS A 211 -12.49 11.57 0.11
C HIS A 211 -13.84 12.28 0.05
N LEU A 212 -14.77 11.68 -0.66
CA LEU A 212 -16.18 12.10 -0.69
C LEU A 212 -17.05 10.89 -0.39
N GLY A 213 -18.06 11.06 0.43
CA GLY A 213 -18.93 9.96 0.81
C GLY A 213 -20.36 10.41 1.07
N ALA A 214 -21.25 9.43 1.01
CA ALA A 214 -22.64 9.55 1.42
C ALA A 214 -22.98 8.38 2.33
N TYR A 215 -23.92 8.60 3.24
CA TYR A 215 -24.35 7.58 4.17
C TYR A 215 -25.83 7.72 4.53
N ALA A 216 -26.39 6.62 5.01
CA ALA A 216 -27.76 6.56 5.54
C ALA A 216 -27.78 5.72 6.80
N VAL A 217 -28.56 6.15 7.75
CA VAL A 217 -28.84 5.43 9.02
C VAL A 217 -30.34 5.24 9.14
N ARG A 218 -30.77 4.01 9.41
CA ARG A 218 -32.13 3.69 9.81
C ARG A 218 -32.12 3.14 11.22
N GLU A 219 -32.90 3.76 12.09
CA GLU A 219 -33.16 3.25 13.43
C GLU A 219 -34.68 3.02 13.56
N ASP A 220 -35.09 1.78 13.83
CA ASP A 220 -36.48 1.36 13.95
C ASP A 220 -36.59 0.38 15.13
N GLY A 221 -37.05 0.88 16.26
CA GLY A 221 -37.02 0.16 17.52
C GLY A 221 -35.59 -0.26 17.91
N PRO A 222 -35.33 -1.55 18.18
CA PRO A 222 -33.97 -1.98 18.54
C PRO A 222 -33.02 -2.15 17.37
N LEU A 223 -33.52 -2.10 16.12
CA LEU A 223 -32.72 -2.32 14.92
C LEU A 223 -32.10 -1.03 14.41
N ALA A 224 -30.81 -1.06 14.14
CA ALA A 224 -30.08 0.02 13.53
C ALA A 224 -29.33 -0.47 12.27
N LEU A 225 -29.72 0.02 11.11
CA LEU A 225 -29.04 -0.24 9.84
C LEU A 225 -28.23 0.98 9.45
N ARG A 226 -26.95 0.77 9.13
CA ARG A 226 -26.00 1.81 8.72
C ARG A 226 -25.44 1.46 7.35
N LEU A 227 -25.50 2.39 6.39
CA LEU A 227 -25.06 2.20 5.02
C LEU A 227 -24.14 3.35 4.63
N ALA A 228 -23.01 3.07 3.98
CA ALA A 228 -22.13 4.13 3.50
C ALA A 228 -21.41 3.75 2.20
N ALA A 229 -21.14 4.78 1.40
CA ALA A 229 -20.33 4.71 0.19
C ALA A 229 -19.29 5.84 0.21
N ILE A 230 -18.01 5.53 -0.03
CA ILE A 230 -16.93 6.50 -0.05
C ILE A 230 -16.12 6.30 -1.34
N HIS A 231 -15.90 7.39 -2.07
CA HIS A 231 -14.93 7.47 -3.16
C HIS A 231 -13.71 8.25 -2.70
N SER A 232 -12.51 7.75 -3.01
CA SER A 232 -11.25 8.38 -2.63
C SER A 232 -10.34 8.51 -3.84
N SER A 233 -9.71 9.68 -3.98
CA SER A 233 -8.67 9.97 -4.96
C SER A 233 -7.35 10.20 -4.24
N HIS A 234 -6.29 9.57 -4.72
CA HIS A 234 -4.98 9.55 -4.09
C HIS A 234 -3.91 10.05 -5.06
N ALA A 235 -3.13 11.03 -4.63
CA ALA A 235 -1.89 11.46 -5.29
C ALA A 235 -0.70 10.94 -4.48
N GLY A 236 0.04 10.01 -5.05
CA GLY A 236 1.15 9.34 -4.39
C GLY A 236 2.50 9.71 -4.97
N GLN A 237 3.51 9.68 -4.13
CA GLN A 237 4.91 9.76 -4.52
C GLN A 237 5.73 8.77 -3.71
N ASN A 238 6.69 8.13 -4.36
CA ASN A 238 7.64 7.25 -3.69
C ASN A 238 9.08 7.69 -3.95
N LYS A 239 9.96 7.27 -3.05
CA LYS A 239 11.40 7.47 -3.12
C LYS A 239 12.07 6.19 -2.64
N ARG A 240 12.85 5.58 -3.52
CA ARG A 240 13.61 4.36 -3.27
C ARG A 240 15.09 4.66 -3.41
N SER A 241 15.91 4.14 -2.51
CA SER A 241 17.38 4.24 -2.61
C SER A 241 17.94 2.86 -2.96
N VAL A 242 18.83 2.83 -3.94
CA VAL A 242 19.68 1.69 -4.28
C VAL A 242 21.09 2.05 -3.87
N ASP A 243 21.71 1.20 -3.06
CA ASP A 243 23.01 1.45 -2.47
C ASP A 243 23.77 0.12 -2.40
N PHE A 244 24.81 -0.03 -3.21
CA PHE A 244 25.68 -1.19 -3.22
C PHE A 244 26.97 -0.84 -2.48
N ASP A 245 27.09 -1.28 -1.25
CA ASP A 245 28.15 -0.95 -0.31
C ASP A 245 29.55 -1.45 -0.69
N PHE A 246 29.63 -2.40 -1.63
CA PHE A 246 30.89 -2.97 -2.12
C PHE A 246 31.44 -2.26 -3.37
N ILE A 247 30.65 -1.39 -3.96
CA ILE A 247 31.03 -0.45 -5.02
C ILE A 247 30.43 0.90 -4.68
N ASP A 248 31.13 1.99 -4.95
CA ASP A 248 30.60 3.33 -4.67
C ASP A 248 29.48 3.70 -5.66
N HIS A 249 28.34 2.96 -5.54
CA HIS A 249 27.18 3.13 -6.38
C HIS A 249 25.94 3.41 -5.55
N ARG A 250 25.40 4.62 -5.69
CA ARG A 250 24.17 5.05 -5.00
C ARG A 250 23.23 5.74 -5.96
N GLU A 251 21.99 5.31 -5.91
CA GLU A 251 20.91 5.91 -6.69
C GLU A 251 19.73 6.29 -5.80
N GLN A 252 19.05 7.33 -6.21
CA GLN A 252 17.83 7.79 -5.58
C GLN A 252 16.71 7.89 -6.61
N LEU A 253 15.81 6.93 -6.59
CA LEU A 253 14.75 6.76 -7.55
C LEU A 253 13.46 7.36 -7.02
N LYS A 254 12.74 8.08 -7.85
CA LYS A 254 11.49 8.78 -7.48
C LYS A 254 10.41 8.44 -8.49
N GLY A 255 9.22 8.11 -8.00
CA GLY A 255 8.02 7.89 -8.78
C GLY A 255 6.87 8.76 -8.29
N LYS A 256 5.96 9.11 -9.19
CA LYS A 256 4.67 9.74 -8.86
C LYS A 256 3.58 8.91 -9.50
N TYR A 257 2.48 8.74 -8.79
CA TYR A 257 1.36 7.94 -9.26
C TYR A 257 0.03 8.51 -8.77
N THR A 258 -1.03 8.12 -9.45
CA THR A 258 -2.41 8.35 -9.05
C THR A 258 -3.08 7.02 -8.73
N ALA A 259 -3.99 7.04 -7.77
CA ALA A 259 -4.79 5.89 -7.42
C ALA A 259 -6.20 6.33 -7.01
N GLN A 260 -7.14 5.40 -7.04
CA GLN A 260 -8.50 5.60 -6.62
C GLN A 260 -8.96 4.43 -5.75
N SER A 261 -9.82 4.72 -4.79
CA SER A 261 -10.46 3.69 -3.97
C SER A 261 -11.96 3.92 -3.88
N GLN A 262 -12.70 2.84 -3.85
CA GLN A 262 -14.15 2.82 -3.61
C GLN A 262 -14.39 1.89 -2.44
N THR A 263 -15.11 2.40 -1.45
CA THR A 263 -15.48 1.65 -0.25
C THR A 263 -16.99 1.70 -0.10
N LEU A 264 -17.61 0.55 0.05
CA LEU A 264 -19.01 0.37 0.39
C LEU A 264 -19.07 -0.46 1.66
N PHE A 265 -19.89 -0.08 2.61
CA PHE A 265 -20.12 -0.91 3.78
C PHE A 265 -21.54 -0.76 4.33
N SER A 266 -21.98 -1.81 4.99
CA SER A 266 -23.20 -1.81 5.79
C SER A 266 -22.96 -2.45 7.13
N GLU A 267 -23.68 -2.00 8.15
CA GLU A 267 -23.67 -2.55 9.50
C GLU A 267 -25.12 -2.65 10.00
N LEU A 268 -25.49 -3.81 10.52
CA LEU A 268 -26.75 -4.03 11.19
C LEU A 268 -26.46 -4.28 12.68
N GLY A 269 -27.03 -3.47 13.55
CA GLY A 269 -26.96 -3.58 15.00
C GLY A 269 -28.33 -3.91 15.61
N TYR A 270 -28.31 -4.60 16.70
CA TYR A 270 -29.52 -4.85 17.53
C TYR A 270 -29.27 -4.30 18.94
N ARG A 271 -29.95 -3.20 19.27
CA ARG A 271 -29.78 -2.49 20.53
C ARG A 271 -30.61 -3.10 21.63
N VAL A 272 -29.99 -3.42 22.76
CA VAL A 272 -30.64 -3.91 23.98
C VAL A 272 -30.32 -2.90 25.09
N ASP A 273 -31.35 -2.17 25.51
CA ASP A 273 -31.20 -1.14 26.53
C ASP A 273 -31.62 -1.72 27.89
N HIS A 274 -30.83 -1.45 28.91
CA HIS A 274 -31.11 -1.81 30.31
C HIS A 274 -30.72 -0.64 31.22
N GLY A 275 -31.69 0.21 31.54
CA GLY A 275 -31.47 1.43 32.30
C GLY A 275 -30.55 2.40 31.53
N SER A 276 -29.43 2.79 32.14
CA SER A 276 -28.41 3.66 31.49
C SER A 276 -27.42 2.90 30.63
N PHE A 277 -27.53 1.58 30.54
CA PHE A 277 -26.59 0.70 29.85
C PHE A 277 -27.18 0.14 28.57
N THR A 278 -26.44 0.19 27.49
CA THR A 278 -26.83 -0.34 26.18
C THR A 278 -25.81 -1.37 25.72
N VAL A 279 -26.30 -2.51 25.25
CA VAL A 279 -25.48 -3.53 24.54
C VAL A 279 -26.00 -3.65 23.13
N GLU A 280 -25.11 -3.64 22.16
CA GLU A 280 -25.44 -3.74 20.74
C GLU A 280 -24.54 -4.77 20.05
N PRO A 281 -24.95 -6.04 19.91
CA PRO A 281 -24.36 -6.94 18.95
C PRO A 281 -24.58 -6.39 17.53
N PHE A 282 -23.58 -6.53 16.67
CA PHE A 282 -23.66 -6.05 15.31
C PHE A 282 -22.94 -6.98 14.32
N ALA A 283 -23.42 -6.96 13.09
CA ALA A 283 -22.80 -7.61 11.95
C ALA A 283 -22.68 -6.63 10.80
N GLY A 284 -21.61 -6.71 10.04
CA GLY A 284 -21.36 -5.83 8.92
C GLY A 284 -20.79 -6.57 7.72
N VAL A 285 -21.02 -5.99 6.54
CA VAL A 285 -20.38 -6.39 5.29
C VAL A 285 -19.75 -5.16 4.65
N GLY A 286 -18.59 -5.34 4.01
CA GLY A 286 -17.88 -4.26 3.35
C GLY A 286 -17.29 -4.74 2.04
N TYR A 287 -17.24 -3.85 1.07
CA TYR A 287 -16.55 -4.02 -0.19
C TYR A 287 -15.56 -2.87 -0.39
N GLN A 288 -14.35 -3.19 -0.77
CA GLN A 288 -13.31 -2.21 -1.07
C GLN A 288 -12.64 -2.57 -2.38
N ARG A 289 -12.52 -1.59 -3.27
CA ARG A 289 -11.75 -1.67 -4.50
C ARG A 289 -10.68 -0.58 -4.50
N TYR A 290 -9.47 -0.94 -4.80
CA TYR A 290 -8.33 -0.05 -5.02
C TYR A 290 -7.83 -0.25 -6.43
N HIS A 291 -7.51 0.86 -7.13
CA HIS A 291 -6.86 0.86 -8.43
C HIS A 291 -5.80 1.95 -8.47
N ARG A 292 -4.58 1.58 -8.85
CA ARG A 292 -3.45 2.49 -9.07
C ARG A 292 -2.99 2.38 -10.52
N GLU A 293 -2.83 3.53 -11.17
CA GLU A 293 -2.29 3.62 -12.50
C GLU A 293 -0.80 3.24 -12.54
N ARG A 294 -0.33 2.86 -13.73
CA ARG A 294 1.09 2.63 -13.98
C ARG A 294 1.90 3.91 -13.78
N PHE A 295 3.14 3.78 -13.35
CA PHE A 295 4.05 4.92 -13.26
C PHE A 295 5.49 4.52 -13.56
N LYS A 296 6.32 5.51 -13.83
CA LYS A 296 7.75 5.32 -14.10
C LYS A 296 8.58 5.99 -13.01
N GLU A 297 9.55 5.26 -12.46
CA GLU A 297 10.59 5.84 -11.62
C GLU A 297 11.60 6.61 -12.46
N LYS A 298 12.26 7.60 -11.86
CA LYS A 298 13.32 8.41 -12.45
C LYS A 298 14.44 8.59 -11.42
N GLY A 299 15.68 8.81 -11.87
CA GLY A 299 16.77 9.20 -10.99
C GLY A 299 17.97 8.24 -10.98
N GLY A 300 17.96 7.20 -11.79
CA GLY A 300 19.08 6.25 -11.90
C GLY A 300 18.79 5.12 -12.86
N MET A 301 19.79 4.29 -13.08
CA MET A 301 19.72 3.15 -14.01
C MET A 301 18.84 2.00 -13.48
N SER A 302 18.71 1.88 -12.15
CA SER A 302 17.82 0.91 -11.50
C SER A 302 16.35 1.37 -11.45
N ALA A 303 15.98 2.41 -12.21
CA ALA A 303 14.61 2.88 -12.30
C ALA A 303 13.70 1.85 -12.99
N LEU A 304 12.47 1.76 -12.49
CA LEU A 304 11.48 0.77 -12.93
C LEU A 304 10.26 1.45 -13.55
N ASN A 305 9.72 0.81 -14.57
CA ASN A 305 8.33 0.99 -14.97
C ASN A 305 7.50 0.11 -14.05
N VAL A 306 6.60 0.71 -13.29
CA VAL A 306 5.74 0.00 -12.35
C VAL A 306 4.34 -0.09 -12.94
N GLY A 307 3.86 -1.29 -13.16
CA GLY A 307 2.56 -1.58 -13.76
C GLY A 307 1.40 -1.10 -12.89
N GLU A 308 0.22 -1.11 -13.46
CA GLU A 308 -1.01 -0.86 -12.72
C GLU A 308 -1.26 -1.94 -11.66
N GLN A 309 -2.01 -1.59 -10.64
CA GLN A 309 -2.36 -2.51 -9.55
C GLN A 309 -3.82 -2.35 -9.20
N THR A 310 -4.56 -3.44 -9.18
CA THR A 310 -5.96 -3.49 -8.73
C THR A 310 -6.10 -4.53 -7.64
N GLN A 311 -6.77 -4.19 -6.54
CA GLN A 311 -7.11 -5.10 -5.46
C GLN A 311 -8.59 -4.92 -5.11
N GLN A 312 -9.29 -6.02 -4.89
CA GLN A 312 -10.71 -6.04 -4.52
C GLN A 312 -10.93 -6.98 -3.35
N ASN A 313 -11.60 -6.49 -2.33
CA ASN A 313 -11.85 -7.25 -1.11
C ASN A 313 -13.31 -7.13 -0.70
N LEU A 314 -13.89 -8.24 -0.31
CA LEU A 314 -15.13 -8.29 0.45
C LEU A 314 -14.77 -8.54 1.92
N SER A 315 -15.50 -7.98 2.86
CA SER A 315 -15.29 -8.23 4.27
C SER A 315 -16.59 -8.53 5.00
N THR A 316 -16.49 -9.36 6.03
CA THR A 316 -17.53 -9.49 7.06
C THR A 316 -16.96 -9.05 8.39
N THR A 317 -17.79 -8.43 9.21
CA THR A 317 -17.44 -7.99 10.56
C THR A 317 -18.52 -8.48 11.54
N LEU A 318 -18.11 -9.05 12.65
CA LEU A 318 -18.99 -9.39 13.75
C LEU A 318 -18.45 -8.75 15.03
N GLY A 319 -19.31 -8.17 15.84
CA GLY A 319 -18.84 -7.50 17.03
C GLY A 319 -19.94 -7.24 18.07
N LEU A 320 -19.46 -6.73 19.19
CA LEU A 320 -20.29 -6.32 20.32
C LEU A 320 -19.86 -4.92 20.74
N ARG A 321 -20.83 -4.07 20.98
CA ARG A 321 -20.63 -2.70 21.49
C ARG A 321 -21.40 -2.56 22.78
N MET A 322 -20.81 -1.83 23.72
CA MET A 322 -21.39 -1.47 25.00
C MET A 322 -21.23 0.02 25.22
N SER A 323 -22.25 0.67 25.72
CA SER A 323 -22.19 2.08 26.11
C SER A 323 -23.06 2.32 27.36
N SER A 324 -22.76 3.37 28.08
CA SER A 324 -23.57 3.83 29.20
C SER A 324 -23.77 5.34 29.11
N LEU A 325 -24.88 5.84 29.63
CA LEU A 325 -25.20 7.26 29.68
C LEU A 325 -25.27 7.72 31.12
N TYR A 326 -24.45 8.72 31.46
CA TYR A 326 -24.43 9.38 32.76
C TYR A 326 -24.83 10.84 32.61
N THR A 327 -25.87 11.26 33.32
CA THR A 327 -26.25 12.67 33.41
C THR A 327 -25.48 13.32 34.55
N LEU A 328 -24.84 14.44 34.30
CA LEU A 328 -24.09 15.23 35.26
C LEU A 328 -24.96 16.39 35.82
N ASP A 329 -24.61 16.89 37.01
CA ASP A 329 -25.40 17.90 37.73
C ASP A 329 -25.60 19.23 36.97
N ASN A 330 -24.80 19.49 35.93
CA ASN A 330 -24.84 20.72 35.13
C ASN A 330 -25.57 20.52 33.77
N GLN A 331 -26.46 19.54 33.65
CA GLN A 331 -27.17 19.18 32.42
C GLN A 331 -26.28 18.61 31.27
N MET A 332 -25.01 18.40 31.53
CA MET A 332 -24.11 17.70 30.63
C MET A 332 -24.39 16.19 30.71
N SER A 333 -24.11 15.46 29.64
CA SER A 333 -24.15 14.00 29.67
C SER A 333 -22.86 13.39 29.15
N LEU A 334 -22.43 12.33 29.83
CA LEU A 334 -21.22 11.57 29.52
C LEU A 334 -21.60 10.19 28.99
N LYS A 335 -21.07 9.82 27.83
CA LYS A 335 -21.35 8.54 27.17
C LYS A 335 -20.04 7.78 26.91
N PRO A 336 -19.50 7.03 27.88
CA PRO A 336 -18.43 6.07 27.60
C PRO A 336 -18.94 4.93 26.74
N HIS A 337 -18.08 4.43 25.85
CA HIS A 337 -18.39 3.29 25.00
C HIS A 337 -17.15 2.45 24.76
N VAL A 338 -17.34 1.14 24.61
CA VAL A 338 -16.33 0.18 24.22
C VAL A 338 -16.90 -0.78 23.20
N SER A 339 -16.07 -1.27 22.29
CA SER A 339 -16.47 -2.32 21.36
C SER A 339 -15.31 -3.26 21.04
N ALA A 340 -15.67 -4.50 20.73
CA ALA A 340 -14.77 -5.51 20.18
C ALA A 340 -15.40 -6.08 18.93
N SER A 341 -14.59 -6.25 17.87
CA SER A 341 -15.06 -6.84 16.62
C SER A 341 -14.00 -7.68 15.95
N TRP A 342 -14.42 -8.77 15.33
CA TRP A 342 -13.64 -9.58 14.42
C TRP A 342 -14.05 -9.28 12.99
N LYS A 343 -13.06 -9.08 12.13
CA LYS A 343 -13.23 -8.84 10.69
C LYS A 343 -12.52 -9.93 9.91
N HIS A 344 -13.21 -10.48 8.90
CA HIS A 344 -12.65 -11.42 7.93
C HIS A 344 -12.70 -10.83 6.52
N LEU A 345 -11.57 -10.91 5.80
CA LEU A 345 -11.44 -10.49 4.41
C LEU A 345 -11.51 -11.68 3.46
N TYR A 346 -12.38 -11.57 2.46
CA TYR A 346 -12.49 -12.49 1.34
C TYR A 346 -11.85 -11.88 0.08
N GLY A 347 -11.53 -12.73 -0.88
CA GLY A 347 -10.99 -12.29 -2.15
C GLY A 347 -9.48 -12.11 -2.13
N ASP A 348 -9.01 -11.14 -2.89
CA ASP A 348 -7.58 -10.93 -3.14
C ASP A 348 -6.92 -10.11 -2.04
N VAL A 349 -6.36 -10.82 -1.06
CA VAL A 349 -5.57 -10.19 0.02
C VAL A 349 -4.10 -10.05 -0.35
N GLY A 350 -3.63 -10.73 -1.40
CA GLY A 350 -2.29 -10.63 -1.91
C GLY A 350 -2.02 -9.26 -2.55
N SER A 351 -0.79 -8.83 -2.49
CA SER A 351 -0.35 -7.60 -3.15
C SER A 351 0.76 -7.96 -4.14
N SER A 352 0.52 -7.78 -5.42
CA SER A 352 1.50 -8.04 -6.47
C SER A 352 1.49 -6.92 -7.50
N VAL A 353 2.64 -6.71 -8.16
CA VAL A 353 2.76 -5.76 -9.25
C VAL A 353 3.79 -6.24 -10.27
N ARG A 354 3.48 -6.08 -11.55
CA ARG A 354 4.41 -6.29 -12.65
C ARG A 354 5.28 -5.07 -12.82
N GLN A 355 6.57 -5.28 -13.00
CA GLN A 355 7.56 -4.23 -13.20
C GLN A 355 8.47 -4.59 -14.38
N SER A 356 9.12 -3.59 -14.94
CA SER A 356 10.19 -3.77 -15.93
C SER A 356 11.24 -2.66 -15.77
N SER A 357 12.42 -2.84 -16.35
CA SER A 357 13.41 -1.76 -16.42
C SER A 357 12.83 -0.54 -17.14
N ALA A 358 13.10 0.65 -16.59
CA ALA A 358 12.68 1.90 -17.21
C ALA A 358 13.57 2.34 -18.40
N TRP A 359 14.69 1.63 -18.64
CA TRP A 359 15.71 1.95 -19.63
C TRP A 359 15.76 0.95 -20.78
N VAL A 360 15.16 -0.21 -20.64
CA VAL A 360 15.14 -1.25 -21.65
C VAL A 360 13.91 -1.10 -22.53
N ASP A 361 14.11 -1.06 -23.82
CA ASP A 361 13.02 -1.12 -24.78
C ASP A 361 12.39 -2.52 -24.74
N LYS A 362 11.09 -2.58 -24.58
CA LYS A 362 10.34 -3.86 -24.50
C LYS A 362 10.42 -4.69 -25.78
N ASP A 363 10.55 -4.01 -26.93
CA ASP A 363 10.68 -4.66 -28.22
C ASP A 363 12.07 -5.27 -28.42
N ALA A 364 13.07 -4.75 -27.67
CA ALA A 364 14.43 -5.25 -27.71
C ALA A 364 14.66 -6.40 -26.73
N PHE A 365 14.18 -6.29 -25.48
CA PHE A 365 14.32 -7.32 -24.46
C PHE A 365 13.15 -7.27 -23.47
N ASN A 366 12.57 -8.44 -23.20
CA ASN A 366 11.50 -8.52 -22.20
C ASN A 366 12.07 -8.53 -20.77
N SER A 367 12.13 -7.36 -20.16
CA SER A 367 12.59 -7.17 -18.78
C SER A 367 11.46 -7.24 -17.74
N ASP A 368 10.29 -7.77 -18.10
CA ASP A 368 9.13 -7.84 -17.23
C ASP A 368 9.30 -8.91 -16.13
N PHE A 369 9.04 -8.52 -14.89
CA PHE A 369 8.98 -9.44 -13.75
C PHE A 369 7.86 -9.02 -12.78
N THR A 370 7.42 -9.97 -11.96
CA THR A 370 6.37 -9.73 -10.97
C THR A 370 6.96 -9.84 -9.58
N ILE A 371 6.67 -8.84 -8.75
CA ILE A 371 7.01 -8.84 -7.34
C ILE A 371 5.75 -8.99 -6.48
N GLN A 372 5.95 -9.52 -5.29
CA GLN A 372 4.91 -9.67 -4.28
C GLN A 372 5.23 -8.78 -3.08
N GLY A 373 4.20 -8.11 -2.57
CA GLY A 373 4.25 -7.33 -1.34
C GLY A 373 3.63 -8.09 -0.16
N THR A 374 3.50 -7.38 0.96
CA THR A 374 2.81 -7.88 2.15
C THR A 374 1.31 -7.96 1.89
N ALA A 375 0.75 -9.12 2.09
CA ALA A 375 -0.69 -9.33 2.00
C ALA A 375 -1.44 -8.63 3.15
N LEU A 376 -2.68 -8.21 2.90
CA LEU A 376 -3.60 -7.76 3.94
C LEU A 376 -3.91 -8.90 4.92
N ASN A 377 -4.28 -8.58 6.16
CA ASN A 377 -4.75 -9.58 7.11
C ASN A 377 -6.09 -10.16 6.65
N ARG A 378 -6.19 -11.48 6.55
CA ARG A 378 -7.49 -12.14 6.36
C ARG A 378 -8.37 -11.95 7.58
N ASP A 379 -7.80 -12.14 8.76
CA ASP A 379 -8.48 -12.01 10.04
C ASP A 379 -7.83 -10.90 10.84
N SER A 380 -8.65 -10.03 11.43
CA SER A 380 -8.21 -9.03 12.37
C SER A 380 -9.22 -8.86 13.51
N LEU A 381 -8.70 -8.48 14.67
CA LEU A 381 -9.47 -8.12 15.86
C LEU A 381 -9.30 -6.63 16.10
N ALA A 382 -10.42 -5.91 16.18
CA ALA A 382 -10.44 -4.50 16.53
C ALA A 382 -11.05 -4.30 17.91
N LEU A 383 -10.37 -3.49 18.71
CA LEU A 383 -10.86 -2.98 19.99
C LEU A 383 -11.00 -1.47 19.90
N GLN A 384 -12.12 -0.95 20.37
CA GLN A 384 -12.40 0.48 20.39
C GLN A 384 -12.86 0.90 21.78
N ALA A 385 -12.37 2.02 22.27
CA ALA A 385 -12.84 2.67 23.49
C ALA A 385 -12.97 4.17 23.25
N GLY A 386 -14.01 4.77 23.77
CA GLY A 386 -14.23 6.21 23.59
C GLY A 386 -15.14 6.80 24.63
N LEU A 387 -15.19 8.12 24.60
CA LEU A 387 -15.94 8.96 25.51
C LEU A 387 -16.60 10.10 24.73
N GLY A 388 -17.91 10.19 24.81
CA GLY A 388 -18.69 11.33 24.30
C GLY A 388 -19.16 12.20 25.45
N LEU A 389 -19.12 13.52 25.27
CA LEU A 389 -19.62 14.51 26.21
C LEU A 389 -20.56 15.46 25.49
N ALA A 390 -21.84 15.43 25.84
CA ALA A 390 -22.78 16.47 25.44
C ALA A 390 -22.55 17.69 26.34
N VAL A 391 -22.03 18.76 25.75
CA VAL A 391 -21.67 20.00 26.45
C VAL A 391 -22.88 20.92 26.59
N SER A 392 -23.82 20.80 25.66
CA SER A 392 -25.11 21.53 25.67
C SER A 392 -26.17 20.68 24.94
N ALA A 393 -27.40 21.18 24.87
CA ALA A 393 -28.48 20.53 24.13
C ALA A 393 -28.16 20.36 22.62
N THR A 394 -27.26 21.19 22.08
CA THR A 394 -26.95 21.22 20.64
C THR A 394 -25.51 20.84 20.31
N GLN A 395 -24.63 20.73 21.30
CA GLN A 395 -23.21 20.49 21.03
C GLN A 395 -22.65 19.31 21.82
N SER A 396 -21.91 18.47 21.15
CA SER A 396 -21.15 17.38 21.78
C SER A 396 -19.71 17.35 21.28
N VAL A 397 -18.82 16.80 22.12
CA VAL A 397 -17.44 16.49 21.79
C VAL A 397 -17.19 15.02 22.12
N GLY A 398 -16.28 14.40 21.38
CA GLY A 398 -15.94 12.98 21.58
C GLY A 398 -14.47 12.71 21.34
N LEU A 399 -13.96 11.70 22.02
CA LEU A 399 -12.63 11.15 21.80
C LEU A 399 -12.74 9.63 21.72
N THR A 400 -12.12 9.04 20.70
CA THR A 400 -12.15 7.60 20.50
C THR A 400 -10.76 7.09 20.15
N TYR A 401 -10.37 6.00 20.78
CA TYR A 401 -9.18 5.22 20.46
C TYR A 401 -9.58 3.89 19.85
N THR A 402 -8.88 3.46 18.81
CA THR A 402 -9.07 2.15 18.16
C THR A 402 -7.72 1.45 17.99
N GLY A 403 -7.63 0.20 18.37
CA GLY A 403 -6.54 -0.71 18.07
C GLY A 403 -7.04 -1.85 17.18
N ASP A 404 -6.32 -2.16 16.10
CA ASP A 404 -6.60 -3.31 15.23
C ASP A 404 -5.35 -4.18 15.13
N VAL A 405 -5.52 -5.48 15.32
CA VAL A 405 -4.44 -6.46 15.33
C VAL A 405 -4.78 -7.62 14.42
N GLY A 406 -3.88 -7.94 13.52
CA GLY A 406 -3.91 -9.12 12.67
C GLY A 406 -2.55 -9.80 12.59
N GLY A 407 -2.50 -10.92 11.89
CA GLY A 407 -1.29 -11.75 11.82
C GLY A 407 -0.09 -11.07 11.11
N ARG A 408 -0.33 -10.02 10.31
CA ARG A 408 0.70 -9.36 9.48
C ARG A 408 0.79 -7.85 9.67
N SER A 409 -0.20 -7.25 10.29
CA SER A 409 -0.21 -5.82 10.55
C SER A 409 -0.91 -5.49 11.85
N THR A 410 -0.50 -4.38 12.43
CA THR A 410 -1.17 -3.76 13.58
C THR A 410 -1.41 -2.30 13.26
N SER A 411 -2.52 -1.76 13.74
CA SER A 411 -2.79 -0.33 13.64
C SER A 411 -3.42 0.24 14.91
N GLN A 412 -3.21 1.53 15.11
CA GLN A 412 -3.78 2.30 16.21
C GLN A 412 -4.27 3.62 15.65
N ALA A 413 -5.43 4.09 16.12
CA ALA A 413 -5.98 5.36 15.71
C ALA A 413 -6.59 6.11 16.89
N VAL A 414 -6.48 7.43 16.85
CA VAL A 414 -7.15 8.36 17.75
C VAL A 414 -8.01 9.29 16.91
N MET A 415 -9.25 9.51 17.33
CA MET A 415 -10.22 10.39 16.66
C MET A 415 -10.80 11.34 17.69
N GLY A 416 -10.73 12.63 17.40
CA GLY A 416 -11.45 13.68 18.13
C GLY A 416 -12.62 14.16 17.28
N GLN A 417 -13.80 14.34 17.88
CA GLN A 417 -15.04 14.71 17.20
C GLN A 417 -15.67 15.92 17.87
N TRP A 418 -16.29 16.76 17.07
CA TRP A 418 -17.24 17.79 17.51
C TRP A 418 -18.49 17.70 16.65
N THR A 419 -19.65 17.84 17.28
CA THR A 419 -20.97 17.76 16.63
C THR A 419 -21.83 18.93 17.05
N LEU A 420 -22.55 19.49 16.10
CA LEU A 420 -23.55 20.54 16.30
C LEU A 420 -24.89 20.07 15.69
N THR A 421 -25.93 20.03 16.51
CA THR A 421 -27.32 19.75 16.08
C THR A 421 -28.13 21.03 15.97
N PHE A 422 -29.05 21.10 15.00
CA PHE A 422 -29.89 22.28 14.72
C PHE A 422 -31.26 21.86 14.23
#